data_6874e765758ce87349cec4541af28769
#
_entry.id   6874e765758ce87349cec4541af28769
#
_cell.length_a   1.000
_cell.length_b   1.000
_cell.length_c   1.000
_cell.angle_alpha   90.00
_cell.angle_beta   90.00
_cell.angle_gamma   90.00
#
_symmetry.space_group_name_H-M   'P 1'
#
loop_
_entity.id
_entity.type
_entity.pdbx_description
1 polymer ?
#
loop_
_entity_poly.entity_id
_entity_poly.type
_entity_poly.pdbx_seq_one_letter_code
_entity_poly.pdbx_strand_id
1 'polypeptide(L)'
;MEINTSSAGSSAVELYGSFHLGQTELALPVAALQEVVNYPAAVTAVPLAPSHLLGLFNLRGTLIPIVDLRQLLHLPDEGVRTASKIAIVELSDARVGLLFDTTGEILRVPAAQKIAFERTDNAPVAICGALKLNDGERILQILSAAALLGLPDVPQLHHRAAASERRTQQTQRRQTVSFRVAGVHLALPMAAIQEIIRVPAMHPSPLADAICIGMLNLRGTTVPVIDFAHFMGLARDDATASEHAAAVDERRIVVLNLHDVHVGLMVDEVRSIVGYRDDELMVMPAYSRRHVALFAGCLGNDGRDSIILLNPDALCANEHIMAVTQGHRDLYRDRIQTAGASRERGGARETYVTFRLGHLLGVRIGQLREVIDYSSEIVKTPGAPVFVRGVLHLRRELLTVIDVRAMYGMPPYEDLTQAKILIVEHRGEKYGLVVDAVDNIVTIDAASRIPVPAMLTRQLGNGWGNGMTEAVELPGRGTLMLIDLATLCERVASAAAEA
;
A
#
# COMPACT_ATOMS: atom_id res chain seq x y z
N MET A 1 33.44 31.48 64.70
CA MET A 1 31.99 31.36 64.77
C MET A 1 31.49 31.54 63.35
N GLU A 2 31.62 30.46 62.59
CA GLU A 2 31.27 30.45 61.14
C GLU A 2 29.83 29.99 61.02
N ILE A 3 29.00 30.84 60.46
CA ILE A 3 27.62 30.57 60.14
C ILE A 3 27.61 29.92 58.77
N ASN A 4 27.41 28.61 58.77
CA ASN A 4 27.26 27.77 57.62
C ASN A 4 25.84 27.99 57.05
N THR A 5 25.70 28.86 56.04
CA THR A 5 24.45 29.01 55.29
C THR A 5 24.31 27.84 54.37
N SER A 6 23.51 26.86 54.82
CA SER A 6 22.99 25.76 54.02
C SER A 6 22.26 26.34 52.81
N SER A 7 22.77 26.05 51.62
CA SER A 7 22.11 26.33 50.33
C SER A 7 20.79 25.57 50.27
N ALA A 8 19.68 26.30 50.31
CA ALA A 8 18.37 25.77 49.98
C ALA A 8 18.41 25.23 48.55
N GLY A 9 18.34 23.90 48.41
CA GLY A 9 18.20 23.23 47.13
C GLY A 9 16.95 23.74 46.44
N SER A 10 17.13 24.36 45.29
CA SER A 10 16.06 24.65 44.34
C SER A 10 15.35 23.35 44.04
N SER A 11 14.12 23.15 44.56
CA SER A 11 13.31 21.99 44.24
C SER A 11 12.91 22.11 42.76
N ALA A 12 13.58 21.37 41.90
CA ALA A 12 13.26 21.33 40.49
C ALA A 12 11.79 20.88 40.30
N VAL A 13 10.99 21.74 39.70
CA VAL A 13 9.60 21.46 39.39
C VAL A 13 9.57 20.84 37.98
N GLU A 14 9.10 19.60 37.87
CA GLU A 14 8.93 18.91 36.62
C GLU A 14 7.48 19.07 36.12
N LEU A 15 7.31 19.10 34.77
CA LEU A 15 6.01 19.19 34.14
C LEU A 15 5.59 17.83 33.58
N TYR A 16 4.37 17.42 33.89
CA TYR A 16 3.76 16.18 33.42
C TYR A 16 2.41 16.46 32.77
N GLY A 17 2.13 15.80 31.64
CA GLY A 17 0.78 15.70 31.07
C GLY A 17 0.09 14.48 31.66
N SER A 18 -1.14 14.63 32.16
CA SER A 18 -1.94 13.51 32.63
C SER A 18 -2.86 12.96 31.53
N PHE A 19 -3.06 11.64 31.53
CA PHE A 19 -3.84 10.89 30.56
C PHE A 19 -4.61 9.78 31.25
N HIS A 20 -5.82 9.52 30.79
CA HIS A 20 -6.66 8.45 31.30
C HIS A 20 -6.67 7.24 30.36
N LEU A 21 -6.54 6.07 30.93
CA LEU A 21 -6.62 4.77 30.27
C LEU A 21 -7.52 3.86 31.11
N GLY A 22 -8.82 3.81 30.80
CA GLY A 22 -9.84 3.22 31.68
C GLY A 22 -9.89 3.95 33.01
N GLN A 23 -9.77 3.23 34.10
CA GLN A 23 -9.72 3.76 35.47
C GLN A 23 -8.33 4.22 35.91
N THR A 24 -7.31 3.99 35.05
CA THR A 24 -5.92 4.31 35.39
C THR A 24 -5.55 5.70 34.89
N GLU A 25 -4.99 6.50 35.78
CA GLU A 25 -4.42 7.80 35.39
C GLU A 25 -2.90 7.68 35.25
N LEU A 26 -2.42 8.07 34.08
CA LEU A 26 -1.01 7.98 33.69
C LEU A 26 -0.42 9.37 33.52
N ALA A 27 0.85 9.52 33.77
CA ALA A 27 1.59 10.76 33.59
C ALA A 27 2.75 10.56 32.62
N LEU A 28 2.91 11.50 31.68
CA LEU A 28 4.07 11.58 30.79
C LEU A 28 4.83 12.89 31.04
N PRO A 29 6.17 12.87 31.09
CA PRO A 29 6.94 14.09 31.13
C PRO A 29 6.63 14.94 29.88
N VAL A 30 6.31 16.23 30.07
CA VAL A 30 6.01 17.15 28.96
C VAL A 30 7.22 17.28 28.01
N ALA A 31 8.44 17.09 28.52
CA ALA A 31 9.65 17.10 27.68
C ALA A 31 9.69 15.98 26.64
N ALA A 32 8.97 14.88 26.85
CA ALA A 32 8.86 13.75 25.91
C ALA A 32 7.61 13.86 25.04
N LEU A 33 6.67 14.73 25.37
CA LEU A 33 5.39 14.89 24.66
C LEU A 33 5.53 15.98 23.58
N GLN A 34 5.37 15.58 22.32
CA GLN A 34 5.41 16.53 21.20
C GLN A 34 4.06 17.21 20.98
N GLU A 35 3.01 16.44 20.81
CA GLU A 35 1.64 16.93 20.63
C GLU A 35 0.62 15.83 20.97
N VAL A 36 -0.63 16.23 21.14
CA VAL A 36 -1.76 15.30 21.30
C VAL A 36 -2.75 15.56 20.19
N VAL A 37 -3.13 14.50 19.49
CA VAL A 37 -4.08 14.54 18.37
C VAL A 37 -5.29 13.64 18.62
N ASN A 38 -6.38 13.90 17.91
CA ASN A 38 -7.51 12.99 17.90
C ASN A 38 -7.14 11.70 17.17
N TYR A 39 -7.81 10.58 17.51
CA TYR A 39 -7.66 9.36 16.73
C TYR A 39 -8.02 9.63 15.27
N PRO A 40 -7.12 9.35 14.30
CA PRO A 40 -7.35 9.65 12.89
C PRO A 40 -8.44 8.77 12.30
N ALA A 41 -9.16 9.28 11.31
CA ALA A 41 -10.18 8.53 10.58
C ALA A 41 -9.58 7.39 9.73
N ALA A 42 -8.33 7.55 9.27
CA ALA A 42 -7.62 6.57 8.47
C ALA A 42 -6.33 6.12 9.19
N VAL A 43 -6.28 4.84 9.53
CA VAL A 43 -5.11 4.15 10.10
C VAL A 43 -4.77 3.00 9.19
N THR A 44 -3.54 3.00 8.68
CA THR A 44 -3.05 1.93 7.81
C THR A 44 -2.58 0.76 8.65
N ALA A 45 -3.29 -0.35 8.61
CA ALA A 45 -2.87 -1.58 9.26
C ALA A 45 -1.54 -2.07 8.69
N VAL A 46 -0.66 -2.59 9.54
CA VAL A 46 0.66 -3.08 9.15
C VAL A 46 0.68 -4.60 9.21
N PRO A 47 0.97 -5.30 8.11
CA PRO A 47 1.08 -6.75 8.12
C PRO A 47 2.19 -7.24 9.04
N LEU A 48 2.01 -8.41 9.65
CA LEU A 48 2.99 -9.05 10.54
C LEU A 48 3.38 -8.19 11.76
N ALA A 49 2.55 -7.22 12.12
CA ALA A 49 2.76 -6.36 13.27
C ALA A 49 2.37 -7.07 14.59
N PRO A 50 3.01 -6.71 15.71
CA PRO A 50 2.57 -7.17 17.02
C PRO A 50 1.16 -6.63 17.34
N SER A 51 0.40 -7.35 18.17
CA SER A 51 -1.02 -7.04 18.46
C SER A 51 -1.25 -5.64 19.04
N HIS A 52 -0.29 -5.12 19.79
CA HIS A 52 -0.36 -3.77 20.38
C HIS A 52 -0.09 -2.64 19.38
N LEU A 53 0.38 -2.93 18.15
CA LEU A 53 0.52 -1.95 17.07
C LEU A 53 -0.78 -1.90 16.28
N LEU A 54 -1.56 -0.84 16.47
CA LEU A 54 -2.84 -0.65 15.76
C LEU A 54 -2.66 -0.30 14.29
N GLY A 55 -1.53 0.29 13.93
CA GLY A 55 -1.21 0.68 12.56
C GLY A 55 -0.39 1.95 12.48
N LEU A 56 -0.36 2.53 11.29
CA LEU A 56 0.35 3.77 10.98
C LEU A 56 -0.63 4.86 10.58
N PHE A 57 -0.36 6.09 10.97
CA PHE A 57 -1.06 7.24 10.40
C PHE A 57 -0.08 8.29 9.92
N ASN A 58 -0.48 9.03 8.90
CA ASN A 58 0.34 10.10 8.33
C ASN A 58 0.07 11.41 9.10
N LEU A 59 1.08 11.87 9.83
CA LEU A 59 1.06 13.16 10.49
C LEU A 59 1.99 14.12 9.74
N ARG A 60 1.41 15.00 8.91
CA ARG A 60 2.17 16.03 8.16
C ARG A 60 3.34 15.48 7.34
N GLY A 61 3.14 14.34 6.67
CA GLY A 61 4.18 13.70 5.84
C GLY A 61 5.11 12.74 6.59
N THR A 62 4.87 12.51 7.89
CA THR A 62 5.61 11.54 8.70
C THR A 62 4.67 10.42 9.14
N LEU A 63 5.07 9.16 8.94
CA LEU A 63 4.32 8.00 9.39
C LEU A 63 4.57 7.79 10.89
N ILE A 64 3.52 7.89 11.69
CA ILE A 64 3.58 7.67 13.14
C ILE A 64 2.93 6.32 13.46
N PRO A 65 3.65 5.36 14.09
CA PRO A 65 3.05 4.13 14.57
C PRO A 65 2.16 4.42 15.79
N ILE A 66 0.98 3.79 15.84
CA ILE A 66 0.04 3.92 16.96
C ILE A 66 0.13 2.65 17.81
N VAL A 67 0.51 2.83 19.06
CA VAL A 67 0.62 1.74 20.05
C VAL A 67 -0.55 1.81 21.03
N ASP A 68 -1.23 0.68 21.16
CA ASP A 68 -2.24 0.48 22.20
C ASP A 68 -1.58 0.15 23.54
N LEU A 69 -1.57 1.12 24.44
CA LEU A 69 -0.98 0.94 25.75
C LEU A 69 -1.72 -0.11 26.61
N ARG A 70 -3.01 -0.35 26.40
CA ARG A 70 -3.74 -1.39 27.15
C ARG A 70 -3.17 -2.76 26.84
N GLN A 71 -2.99 -3.05 25.56
CA GLN A 71 -2.40 -4.31 25.12
C GLN A 71 -0.94 -4.43 25.54
N LEU A 72 -0.17 -3.34 25.42
CA LEU A 72 1.24 -3.32 25.80
C LEU A 72 1.44 -3.52 27.31
N LEU A 73 0.56 -2.95 28.15
CA LEU A 73 0.60 -3.05 29.61
C LEU A 73 -0.23 -4.21 30.16
N HIS A 74 -0.82 -5.05 29.30
CA HIS A 74 -1.71 -6.17 29.67
C HIS A 74 -2.90 -5.73 30.55
N LEU A 75 -3.45 -4.55 30.31
CA LEU A 75 -4.63 -4.05 31.01
C LEU A 75 -5.91 -4.64 30.39
N PRO A 76 -6.99 -4.81 31.19
CA PRO A 76 -8.26 -5.29 30.65
C PRO A 76 -8.80 -4.37 29.56
N ASP A 77 -9.36 -4.97 28.50
CA ASP A 77 -10.07 -4.23 27.47
C ASP A 77 -11.49 -3.97 27.95
N GLU A 78 -11.80 -2.73 28.32
CA GLU A 78 -13.12 -2.32 28.81
C GLU A 78 -14.10 -1.93 27.69
N GLY A 79 -13.79 -2.22 26.43
CA GLY A 79 -14.71 -1.99 25.28
C GLY A 79 -14.68 -0.55 24.74
N VAL A 80 -15.78 -0.10 24.19
CA VAL A 80 -16.03 1.07 23.30
C VAL A 80 -15.10 2.28 23.45
N ARG A 81 -14.35 2.56 22.38
CA ARG A 81 -13.38 3.68 22.25
C ARG A 81 -14.03 4.89 21.56
N THR A 82 -14.93 5.58 22.23
CA THR A 82 -15.72 6.68 21.60
C THR A 82 -15.03 8.03 21.62
N ALA A 83 -13.82 8.27 21.87
CA ALA A 83 -13.13 9.56 21.73
C ALA A 83 -11.62 9.45 22.07
N SER A 84 -10.98 8.41 21.56
CA SER A 84 -9.57 8.18 21.86
C SER A 84 -8.67 9.32 21.36
N LYS A 85 -7.61 9.56 22.11
CA LYS A 85 -6.55 10.54 21.80
C LYS A 85 -5.23 9.81 21.59
N ILE A 86 -4.37 10.39 20.79
CA ILE A 86 -3.02 9.88 20.58
C ILE A 86 -2.04 10.93 21.10
N ALA A 87 -1.24 10.55 22.07
CA ALA A 87 -0.10 11.36 22.52
C ALA A 87 1.13 10.98 21.69
N ILE A 88 1.65 11.92 20.93
CA ILE A 88 2.89 11.75 20.16
C ILE A 88 4.06 11.97 21.10
N VAL A 89 4.79 10.88 21.34
CA VAL A 89 5.99 10.89 22.19
C VAL A 89 7.21 10.87 21.29
N GLU A 90 8.14 11.76 21.59
CA GLU A 90 9.42 11.86 20.91
C GLU A 90 10.56 11.79 21.93
N LEU A 91 11.54 10.92 21.67
CA LEU A 91 12.75 10.82 22.46
C LEU A 91 13.92 10.55 21.53
N SER A 92 14.92 11.41 21.56
CA SER A 92 16.03 11.41 20.58
C SER A 92 15.45 11.56 19.16
N ASP A 93 15.63 10.58 18.30
CA ASP A 93 15.09 10.60 16.93
C ASP A 93 13.91 9.61 16.75
N ALA A 94 13.40 9.03 17.82
CA ALA A 94 12.32 8.06 17.76
C ALA A 94 10.98 8.69 18.12
N ARG A 95 9.94 8.43 17.29
CA ARG A 95 8.56 8.89 17.49
C ARG A 95 7.59 7.72 17.55
N VAL A 96 6.63 7.81 18.48
CA VAL A 96 5.52 6.86 18.59
C VAL A 96 4.27 7.58 19.05
N GLY A 97 3.11 7.16 18.57
CA GLY A 97 1.80 7.58 19.05
C GLY A 97 1.28 6.60 20.09
N LEU A 98 1.01 7.06 21.28
CA LEU A 98 0.42 6.27 22.37
C LEU A 98 -1.07 6.54 22.45
N LEU A 99 -1.87 5.48 22.38
CA LEU A 99 -3.33 5.61 22.45
C LEU A 99 -3.80 5.74 23.89
N PHE A 100 -4.61 6.76 24.15
CA PHE A 100 -5.30 7.03 25.41
C PHE A 100 -6.79 7.27 25.18
N ASP A 101 -7.59 7.13 26.23
CA ASP A 101 -9.01 7.42 26.16
C ASP A 101 -9.26 8.93 26.17
N THR A 102 -8.69 9.65 27.17
CA THR A 102 -8.82 11.08 27.31
C THR A 102 -7.56 11.73 27.86
N THR A 103 -7.40 13.02 27.61
CA THR A 103 -6.37 13.83 28.23
C THR A 103 -6.89 14.49 29.51
N GLY A 104 -6.04 14.54 30.53
CA GLY A 104 -6.29 15.33 31.73
C GLY A 104 -5.64 16.71 31.66
N GLU A 105 -4.86 17.06 32.65
CA GLU A 105 -4.27 18.37 32.84
C GLU A 105 -2.72 18.34 32.78
N ILE A 106 -2.11 19.51 32.68
CA ILE A 106 -0.66 19.66 32.84
C ILE A 106 -0.35 19.93 34.30
N LEU A 107 0.38 19.01 34.91
CA LEU A 107 0.75 19.02 36.32
C LEU A 107 2.13 19.60 36.50
N ARG A 108 2.27 20.47 37.50
CA ARG A 108 3.55 20.99 38.00
C ARG A 108 3.89 20.26 39.28
N VAL A 109 4.86 19.37 39.24
CA VAL A 109 5.14 18.44 40.31
C VAL A 109 6.52 18.71 40.92
N PRO A 110 6.59 19.10 42.19
CA PRO A 110 7.85 19.14 42.93
C PRO A 110 8.48 17.76 43.09
N ALA A 111 9.80 17.67 43.12
CA ALA A 111 10.52 16.39 43.26
C ALA A 111 10.08 15.58 44.47
N ALA A 112 9.63 16.22 45.54
CA ALA A 112 9.15 15.54 46.76
C ALA A 112 7.85 14.70 46.58
N GLN A 113 7.06 15.01 45.54
CA GLN A 113 5.83 14.29 45.24
C GLN A 113 6.02 13.12 44.23
N LYS A 114 7.26 12.92 43.78
CA LYS A 114 7.64 11.87 42.85
C LYS A 114 8.24 10.70 43.60
N ILE A 115 7.68 9.53 43.38
CA ILE A 115 8.20 8.27 43.91
C ILE A 115 8.78 7.53 42.71
N ALA A 116 10.10 7.30 42.72
CA ALA A 116 10.74 6.47 41.71
C ALA A 116 10.66 5.00 42.15
N PHE A 117 10.37 4.10 41.20
CA PHE A 117 10.41 2.67 41.46
C PHE A 117 11.83 2.16 41.24
N GLU A 118 12.34 1.40 42.24
CA GLU A 118 13.62 0.74 42.08
C GLU A 118 13.51 -0.35 41.01
N ARG A 119 14.51 -0.40 40.12
CA ARG A 119 14.58 -1.42 39.07
C ARG A 119 14.80 -2.78 39.67
N THR A 120 13.81 -3.64 39.60
CA THR A 120 13.98 -5.08 39.71
C THR A 120 14.12 -5.66 38.33
N ASP A 121 15.11 -6.50 38.06
CA ASP A 121 15.60 -6.97 36.76
C ASP A 121 14.57 -7.67 35.84
N ASN A 122 13.34 -7.86 36.27
CA ASN A 122 12.31 -8.63 35.52
C ASN A 122 10.97 -7.93 35.33
N ALA A 123 10.82 -6.62 35.61
CA ALA A 123 9.54 -5.96 35.41
C ALA A 123 9.47 -5.28 34.03
N PRO A 124 8.34 -5.32 33.33
CA PRO A 124 8.13 -4.51 32.11
C PRO A 124 8.19 -3.03 32.49
N VAL A 125 9.25 -2.37 32.10
CA VAL A 125 9.72 -1.09 32.66
C VAL A 125 8.99 0.11 32.04
N ALA A 126 7.78 -0.07 31.53
CA ALA A 126 6.99 1.04 30.97
C ALA A 126 6.60 2.08 32.03
N ILE A 127 6.42 1.65 33.29
CA ILE A 127 6.09 2.52 34.43
C ILE A 127 7.32 2.67 35.32
N CYS A 128 7.84 3.89 35.44
CA CYS A 128 9.09 4.17 36.17
C CYS A 128 8.89 4.76 37.56
N GLY A 129 7.66 5.10 37.94
CA GLY A 129 7.37 5.74 39.21
C GLY A 129 5.91 6.13 39.37
N ALA A 130 5.62 6.89 40.41
CA ALA A 130 4.31 7.46 40.64
C ALA A 130 4.40 8.90 41.14
N LEU A 131 3.39 9.71 40.79
CA LEU A 131 3.17 11.04 41.35
C LEU A 131 2.12 10.92 42.46
N LYS A 132 2.44 11.44 43.62
CA LYS A 132 1.52 11.48 44.76
C LYS A 132 1.01 12.92 44.91
N LEU A 133 -0.23 13.15 44.58
CA LEU A 133 -0.87 14.48 44.62
C LEU A 133 -1.94 14.52 45.71
N ASN A 134 -2.29 15.72 46.18
CA ASN A 134 -3.33 15.95 47.20
C ASN A 134 -3.13 15.06 48.43
N ASP A 135 -1.93 15.14 49.03
CA ASP A 135 -1.56 14.32 50.21
C ASP A 135 -1.76 12.81 50.06
N GLY A 136 -1.82 12.33 48.80
CA GLY A 136 -1.93 10.92 48.48
C GLY A 136 -3.31 10.42 48.07
N GLU A 137 -4.28 11.31 48.02
CA GLU A 137 -5.62 10.96 47.50
C GLU A 137 -5.64 10.65 46.01
N ARG A 138 -4.69 11.25 45.24
CA ARG A 138 -4.57 11.03 43.78
C ARG A 138 -3.17 10.52 43.45
N ILE A 139 -3.11 9.39 42.78
CA ILE A 139 -1.85 8.73 42.39
C ILE A 139 -1.84 8.53 40.89
N LEU A 140 -0.85 9.10 40.20
CA LEU A 140 -0.63 8.87 38.77
C LEU A 140 0.61 8.03 38.57
N GLN A 141 0.53 7.06 37.67
CA GLN A 141 1.70 6.24 37.30
C GLN A 141 2.52 6.97 36.22
N ILE A 142 3.83 7.08 36.42
CA ILE A 142 4.71 7.75 35.49
C ILE A 142 5.16 6.78 34.41
N LEU A 143 4.79 7.08 33.15
CA LEU A 143 5.29 6.36 32.00
C LEU A 143 6.69 6.84 31.63
N SER A 144 7.59 5.91 31.40
CA SER A 144 8.92 6.17 30.89
C SER A 144 8.93 6.12 29.36
N ALA A 145 9.02 7.27 28.71
CA ALA A 145 9.15 7.32 27.25
C ALA A 145 10.36 6.52 26.77
N ALA A 146 11.49 6.61 27.47
CA ALA A 146 12.70 5.86 27.12
C ALA A 146 12.50 4.33 27.24
N ALA A 147 11.80 3.88 28.27
CA ALA A 147 11.53 2.46 28.46
C ALA A 147 10.53 1.94 27.42
N LEU A 148 9.47 2.70 27.14
CA LEU A 148 8.49 2.37 26.09
C LEU A 148 9.15 2.23 24.72
N LEU A 149 9.96 3.20 24.32
CA LEU A 149 10.70 3.16 23.07
C LEU A 149 11.81 2.11 23.07
N GLY A 150 12.31 1.69 24.21
CA GLY A 150 13.30 0.62 24.35
C GLY A 150 12.73 -0.80 24.30
N LEU A 151 11.40 -0.96 24.31
CA LEU A 151 10.78 -2.29 24.20
C LEU A 151 11.01 -2.86 22.78
N PRO A 152 11.35 -4.15 22.66
CA PRO A 152 11.74 -4.76 21.39
C PRO A 152 10.64 -4.73 20.33
N ASP A 153 9.38 -4.68 20.74
CA ASP A 153 8.21 -4.76 19.87
C ASP A 153 7.51 -3.39 19.68
N VAL A 154 8.06 -2.32 20.23
CA VAL A 154 7.55 -0.95 20.00
C VAL A 154 8.23 -0.37 18.76
N PRO A 155 7.46 -0.03 17.72
CA PRO A 155 8.01 0.48 16.48
C PRO A 155 8.65 1.85 16.71
N GLN A 156 9.85 2.02 16.19
CA GLN A 156 10.57 3.29 16.25
C GLN A 156 10.74 3.86 14.84
N LEU A 157 10.31 5.10 14.65
CA LEU A 157 10.69 5.87 13.49
C LEU A 157 11.97 6.63 13.85
N HIS A 158 13.10 6.16 13.36
CA HIS A 158 14.32 6.94 13.45
C HIS A 158 14.32 7.99 12.36
N HIS A 159 14.31 9.26 12.72
CA HIS A 159 14.61 10.35 11.82
C HIS A 159 16.10 10.24 11.42
N ARG A 160 16.39 9.33 10.51
CA ARG A 160 17.65 9.41 9.80
C ARG A 160 17.56 10.70 9.00
N ALA A 161 18.32 11.71 9.40
CA ALA A 161 18.44 12.96 8.70
C ALA A 161 18.76 12.68 7.22
N ALA A 162 17.73 12.54 6.41
CA ALA A 162 17.82 12.47 4.95
C ALA A 162 18.11 13.87 4.38
N ALA A 163 18.99 14.61 5.05
CA ALA A 163 19.29 16.00 4.77
C ALA A 163 20.71 16.17 4.28
N SER A 164 21.32 15.27 3.51
CA SER A 164 22.54 15.69 2.85
C SER A 164 23.04 14.93 1.61
N GLU A 165 22.24 14.10 0.97
CA GLU A 165 22.65 13.56 -0.34
C GLU A 165 21.52 13.53 -1.37
N ARG A 166 20.64 14.53 -1.39
CA ARG A 166 19.81 14.77 -2.56
C ARG A 166 20.65 15.47 -3.64
N ARG A 167 21.63 14.76 -4.15
CA ARG A 167 22.19 15.06 -5.46
C ARG A 167 21.06 14.98 -6.46
N THR A 168 20.94 16.00 -7.29
CA THR A 168 20.19 16.14 -8.54
C THR A 168 20.29 14.89 -9.43
N GLN A 169 19.72 13.78 -9.02
CA GLN A 169 19.38 12.69 -9.94
C GLN A 169 18.01 13.04 -10.52
N GLN A 170 17.95 13.09 -11.84
CA GLN A 170 16.70 13.15 -12.59
C GLN A 170 15.71 12.18 -11.93
N THR A 171 14.63 12.71 -11.42
CA THR A 171 13.65 11.99 -10.60
C THR A 171 12.89 11.03 -11.52
N GLN A 172 13.42 9.84 -11.70
CA GLN A 172 12.80 8.81 -12.50
C GLN A 172 11.53 8.35 -11.78
N ARG A 173 10.38 8.57 -12.40
CA ARG A 173 9.10 8.14 -11.86
C ARG A 173 9.03 6.62 -11.93
N ARG A 174 8.79 5.97 -10.81
CA ARG A 174 8.61 4.52 -10.71
C ARG A 174 7.14 4.17 -10.74
N GLN A 175 6.80 3.00 -11.28
CA GLN A 175 5.44 2.47 -11.32
C GLN A 175 5.29 1.28 -10.39
N THR A 176 4.16 1.21 -9.71
CA THR A 176 3.79 0.12 -8.81
C THR A 176 2.34 -0.27 -9.07
N VAL A 177 2.02 -1.53 -8.86
CA VAL A 177 0.64 -2.02 -8.84
C VAL A 177 0.16 -2.10 -7.42
N SER A 178 -0.93 -1.44 -7.13
CA SER A 178 -1.60 -1.50 -5.84
C SER A 178 -2.71 -2.55 -5.85
N PHE A 179 -2.84 -3.25 -4.73
CA PHE A 179 -3.83 -4.30 -4.51
C PHE A 179 -4.23 -4.35 -3.03
N ARG A 180 -5.35 -5.00 -2.76
CA ARG A 180 -5.84 -5.21 -1.39
C ARG A 180 -5.63 -6.65 -0.95
N VAL A 181 -5.30 -6.82 0.32
CA VAL A 181 -5.18 -8.11 0.99
C VAL A 181 -5.76 -7.97 2.39
N ALA A 182 -6.86 -8.64 2.67
CA ALA A 182 -7.57 -8.57 3.96
C ALA A 182 -7.78 -7.11 4.44
N GLY A 183 -8.24 -6.25 3.52
CA GLY A 183 -8.49 -4.83 3.81
C GLY A 183 -7.26 -3.92 3.74
N VAL A 184 -6.04 -4.46 3.78
CA VAL A 184 -4.80 -3.66 3.75
C VAL A 184 -4.41 -3.30 2.32
N HIS A 185 -4.02 -2.06 2.07
CA HIS A 185 -3.53 -1.58 0.79
C HIS A 185 -2.02 -1.82 0.66
N LEU A 186 -1.65 -2.71 -0.23
CA LEU A 186 -0.27 -3.07 -0.54
C LEU A 186 0.06 -2.73 -1.99
N ALA A 187 1.34 -2.61 -2.30
CA ALA A 187 1.81 -2.43 -3.67
C ALA A 187 3.12 -3.17 -3.92
N LEU A 188 3.34 -3.54 -5.17
CA LEU A 188 4.59 -4.11 -5.66
C LEU A 188 5.12 -3.29 -6.83
N PRO A 189 6.44 -3.07 -6.93
CA PRO A 189 7.03 -2.47 -8.11
C PRO A 189 6.66 -3.26 -9.37
N MET A 190 6.27 -2.55 -10.42
CA MET A 190 5.86 -3.14 -11.69
C MET A 190 6.93 -4.07 -12.27
N ALA A 191 8.21 -3.71 -12.12
CA ALA A 191 9.33 -4.49 -12.62
C ALA A 191 9.44 -5.91 -12.01
N ALA A 192 8.86 -6.14 -10.83
CA ALA A 192 8.85 -7.43 -10.16
C ALA A 192 7.69 -8.34 -10.61
N ILE A 193 6.68 -7.77 -11.25
CA ILE A 193 5.47 -8.48 -11.65
C ILE A 193 5.62 -8.99 -13.07
N GLN A 194 5.49 -10.30 -13.23
CA GLN A 194 5.47 -10.94 -14.54
C GLN A 194 4.10 -10.82 -15.20
N GLU A 195 3.05 -11.12 -14.43
CA GLU A 195 1.69 -11.19 -14.93
C GLU A 195 0.69 -11.08 -13.78
N ILE A 196 -0.49 -10.52 -14.04
CA ILE A 196 -1.62 -10.54 -13.12
C ILE A 196 -2.77 -11.22 -13.82
N ILE A 197 -3.30 -12.28 -13.20
CA ILE A 197 -4.33 -13.13 -13.80
C ILE A 197 -5.55 -13.25 -12.87
N ARG A 198 -6.72 -13.50 -13.46
CA ARG A 198 -7.88 -13.98 -12.70
C ARG A 198 -7.57 -15.35 -12.13
N VAL A 199 -8.17 -15.70 -11.00
CA VAL A 199 -7.96 -17.01 -10.39
C VAL A 199 -8.49 -18.10 -11.30
N PRO A 200 -7.62 -18.92 -11.93
CA PRO A 200 -8.07 -20.05 -12.75
C PRO A 200 -8.40 -21.26 -11.87
N ALA A 201 -8.85 -22.35 -12.49
CA ALA A 201 -8.86 -23.64 -11.81
C ALA A 201 -7.43 -24.01 -11.37
N MET A 202 -7.21 -24.11 -10.08
CA MET A 202 -5.91 -24.46 -9.50
C MET A 202 -5.79 -25.98 -9.32
N HIS A 203 -4.58 -26.47 -9.46
CA HIS A 203 -4.26 -27.87 -9.16
C HIS A 203 -3.78 -27.98 -7.69
N PRO A 204 -4.17 -29.06 -6.99
CA PRO A 204 -3.61 -29.31 -5.65
C PRO A 204 -2.09 -29.41 -5.73
N SER A 205 -1.41 -28.80 -4.78
CA SER A 205 0.04 -28.93 -4.64
C SER A 205 0.38 -30.10 -3.74
N PRO A 206 1.36 -30.95 -4.09
CA PRO A 206 1.89 -31.94 -3.17
C PRO A 206 2.64 -31.34 -1.99
N LEU A 207 3.00 -30.05 -2.07
CA LEU A 207 3.60 -29.24 -1.02
C LEU A 207 2.60 -28.26 -0.41
N ALA A 208 1.30 -28.56 -0.47
CA ALA A 208 0.27 -27.73 0.13
C ALA A 208 0.45 -27.67 1.66
N ASP A 209 0.46 -26.46 2.18
CA ASP A 209 0.48 -26.15 3.60
C ASP A 209 -0.51 -25.00 3.89
N ALA A 210 -0.43 -24.39 5.06
CA ALA A 210 -1.27 -23.25 5.41
C ALA A 210 -1.05 -22.04 4.51
N ILE A 211 0.10 -21.91 3.86
CA ILE A 211 0.50 -20.79 3.00
C ILE A 211 0.33 -21.13 1.52
N CYS A 212 0.82 -22.32 1.08
CA CYS A 212 0.71 -22.76 -0.30
C CYS A 212 -0.65 -23.43 -0.56
N ILE A 213 -1.57 -22.74 -1.21
CA ILE A 213 -2.95 -23.18 -1.46
C ILE A 213 -3.13 -24.00 -2.74
N GLY A 214 -2.11 -24.10 -3.57
CA GLY A 214 -2.16 -24.84 -4.82
C GLY A 214 -1.08 -24.42 -5.79
N MET A 215 -1.25 -24.89 -7.04
CA MET A 215 -0.35 -24.52 -8.13
C MET A 215 -1.14 -24.27 -9.41
N LEU A 216 -0.55 -23.49 -10.30
CA LEU A 216 -1.08 -23.26 -11.65
C LEU A 216 -0.01 -23.52 -12.71
N ASN A 217 -0.44 -23.82 -13.91
CA ASN A 217 0.44 -23.91 -15.06
C ASN A 217 0.36 -22.61 -15.86
N LEU A 218 1.44 -21.84 -15.82
CA LEU A 218 1.56 -20.61 -16.57
C LEU A 218 2.49 -20.84 -17.76
N ARG A 219 1.90 -21.05 -18.95
CA ARG A 219 2.65 -21.26 -20.21
C ARG A 219 3.72 -22.35 -20.10
N GLY A 220 3.39 -23.48 -19.48
CA GLY A 220 4.30 -24.62 -19.30
C GLY A 220 5.22 -24.51 -18.09
N THR A 221 5.14 -23.44 -17.30
CA THR A 221 5.85 -23.32 -16.03
C THR A 221 4.87 -23.54 -14.87
N THR A 222 5.23 -24.44 -13.96
CA THR A 222 4.46 -24.67 -12.74
C THR A 222 4.77 -23.55 -11.76
N VAL A 223 3.74 -22.82 -11.34
CA VAL A 223 3.83 -21.68 -10.42
C VAL A 223 3.05 -22.02 -9.16
N PRO A 224 3.69 -22.14 -7.98
CA PRO A 224 3.00 -22.30 -6.72
C PRO A 224 2.23 -21.02 -6.38
N VAL A 225 1.06 -21.18 -5.79
CA VAL A 225 0.20 -20.07 -5.38
C VAL A 225 0.12 -20.00 -3.86
N ILE A 226 0.42 -18.83 -3.35
CA ILE A 226 0.46 -18.52 -1.90
C ILE A 226 -0.78 -17.71 -1.52
N ASP A 227 -1.46 -18.09 -0.44
CA ASP A 227 -2.42 -17.21 0.24
C ASP A 227 -1.66 -16.05 0.89
N PHE A 228 -1.70 -14.90 0.22
CA PHE A 228 -0.88 -13.77 0.63
C PHE A 228 -1.40 -13.12 1.93
N ALA A 229 -2.71 -13.23 2.23
CA ALA A 229 -3.24 -12.77 3.51
C ALA A 229 -2.67 -13.63 4.67
N HIS A 230 -2.71 -14.95 4.50
CA HIS A 230 -2.16 -15.85 5.51
C HIS A 230 -0.64 -15.66 5.69
N PHE A 231 0.11 -15.55 4.58
CA PHE A 231 1.54 -15.27 4.62
C PHE A 231 1.87 -13.96 5.35
N MET A 232 1.05 -12.93 5.17
CA MET A 232 1.20 -11.62 5.82
C MET A 232 0.61 -11.56 7.24
N GLY A 233 0.10 -12.67 7.78
CA GLY A 233 -0.51 -12.73 9.11
C GLY A 233 -1.76 -11.85 9.24
N LEU A 234 -2.46 -11.59 8.13
CA LEU A 234 -3.67 -10.77 8.10
C LEU A 234 -4.89 -11.68 8.33
N ALA A 235 -5.68 -11.37 9.35
CA ALA A 235 -6.95 -12.04 9.57
C ALA A 235 -7.97 -11.58 8.53
N ARG A 236 -8.67 -12.53 7.91
CA ARG A 236 -9.89 -12.24 7.15
C ARG A 236 -11.06 -12.25 8.12
N ASP A 237 -11.77 -11.13 8.24
CA ASP A 237 -12.99 -11.08 9.06
C ASP A 237 -14.05 -12.02 8.46
N ASP A 238 -14.45 -13.04 9.24
CA ASP A 238 -15.50 -13.99 8.85
C ASP A 238 -16.86 -13.33 8.63
N ALA A 239 -17.09 -12.15 9.23
CA ALA A 239 -18.31 -11.37 9.03
C ALA A 239 -18.46 -10.82 7.61
N THR A 240 -17.35 -10.59 6.90
CA THR A 240 -17.34 -10.17 5.50
C THR A 240 -17.36 -11.35 4.53
N ALA A 241 -17.24 -12.57 5.01
CA ALA A 241 -17.22 -13.79 4.17
C ALA A 241 -18.55 -14.00 3.40
N SER A 242 -19.69 -13.55 3.95
CA SER A 242 -20.98 -13.65 3.26
C SER A 242 -21.16 -12.60 2.15
N GLU A 243 -20.58 -11.41 2.29
CA GLU A 243 -20.50 -10.41 1.21
C GLU A 243 -19.45 -10.78 0.16
N HIS A 244 -18.39 -11.49 0.57
CA HIS A 244 -17.31 -11.96 -0.31
C HIS A 244 -17.69 -13.18 -1.16
N ALA A 245 -18.79 -13.85 -0.92
CA ALA A 245 -19.29 -14.90 -1.83
C ALA A 245 -19.61 -14.34 -3.24
N ALA A 246 -20.01 -13.07 -3.33
CA ALA A 246 -20.15 -12.34 -4.59
C ALA A 246 -18.79 -11.85 -5.14
N ALA A 247 -17.79 -11.68 -4.29
CA ALA A 247 -16.46 -11.13 -4.61
C ALA A 247 -15.43 -12.18 -5.07
N VAL A 248 -15.81 -13.44 -5.24
CA VAL A 248 -14.90 -14.51 -5.74
C VAL A 248 -14.34 -14.16 -7.12
N ASP A 249 -15.04 -13.39 -7.93
CA ASP A 249 -14.62 -12.98 -9.27
C ASP A 249 -13.59 -11.81 -9.26
N GLU A 250 -13.41 -11.11 -8.14
CA GLU A 250 -12.47 -9.98 -8.02
C GLU A 250 -11.05 -10.41 -7.64
N ARG A 251 -10.89 -11.59 -7.04
CA ARG A 251 -9.58 -12.10 -6.66
C ARG A 251 -8.65 -12.26 -7.84
N ARG A 252 -7.39 -11.97 -7.62
CA ARG A 252 -6.33 -12.06 -8.64
C ARG A 252 -5.13 -12.82 -8.09
N ILE A 253 -4.35 -13.35 -8.99
CA ILE A 253 -3.02 -13.89 -8.69
C ILE A 253 -2.00 -12.95 -9.32
N VAL A 254 -1.18 -12.34 -8.48
CA VAL A 254 -0.03 -11.53 -8.88
C VAL A 254 1.16 -12.48 -9.00
N VAL A 255 1.62 -12.72 -10.22
CA VAL A 255 2.75 -13.62 -10.48
C VAL A 255 4.03 -12.82 -10.48
N LEU A 256 4.94 -13.17 -9.58
CA LEU A 256 6.28 -12.61 -9.50
C LEU A 256 7.26 -13.50 -10.27
N ASN A 257 8.24 -12.86 -10.90
CA ASN A 257 9.40 -13.52 -11.50
C ASN A 257 10.65 -12.71 -11.21
N LEU A 258 11.35 -13.11 -10.17
CA LEU A 258 12.58 -12.47 -9.69
C LEU A 258 13.62 -13.55 -9.40
N HIS A 259 14.85 -13.37 -9.89
CA HIS A 259 15.98 -14.27 -9.60
C HIS A 259 15.62 -15.75 -9.81
N ASP A 260 14.88 -16.06 -10.91
CA ASP A 260 14.34 -17.40 -11.22
C ASP A 260 13.30 -17.95 -10.22
N VAL A 261 12.83 -17.15 -9.28
CA VAL A 261 11.72 -17.48 -8.40
C VAL A 261 10.41 -17.13 -9.10
N HIS A 262 9.56 -18.13 -9.35
CA HIS A 262 8.21 -17.94 -9.88
C HIS A 262 7.20 -18.29 -8.79
N VAL A 263 6.44 -17.32 -8.34
CA VAL A 263 5.42 -17.47 -7.30
C VAL A 263 4.20 -16.62 -7.61
N GLY A 264 3.02 -17.20 -7.41
CA GLY A 264 1.74 -16.50 -7.50
C GLY A 264 1.27 -16.07 -6.10
N LEU A 265 1.00 -14.80 -5.91
CA LEU A 265 0.42 -14.26 -4.69
C LEU A 265 -1.07 -14.07 -4.89
N MET A 266 -1.92 -14.78 -4.14
CA MET A 266 -3.36 -14.57 -4.19
C MET A 266 -3.70 -13.31 -3.39
N VAL A 267 -4.31 -12.34 -4.07
CA VAL A 267 -4.77 -11.06 -3.52
C VAL A 267 -6.27 -10.92 -3.71
N ASP A 268 -6.92 -10.11 -2.88
CA ASP A 268 -8.38 -9.97 -2.93
C ASP A 268 -8.82 -9.14 -4.14
N GLU A 269 -8.11 -8.05 -4.43
CA GLU A 269 -8.45 -7.12 -5.52
C GLU A 269 -7.20 -6.39 -5.99
N VAL A 270 -7.03 -6.24 -7.30
CA VAL A 270 -6.02 -5.33 -7.88
C VAL A 270 -6.69 -4.01 -8.20
N ARG A 271 -6.17 -2.93 -7.64
CA ARG A 271 -6.84 -1.62 -7.69
C ARG A 271 -6.34 -0.71 -8.79
N SER A 272 -5.05 -0.38 -8.75
CA SER A 272 -4.54 0.68 -9.62
C SER A 272 -3.05 0.51 -9.91
N ILE A 273 -2.62 1.16 -10.98
CA ILE A 273 -1.20 1.40 -11.24
C ILE A 273 -0.88 2.80 -10.71
N VAL A 274 0.02 2.87 -9.73
CA VAL A 274 0.40 4.11 -9.07
C VAL A 274 1.81 4.49 -9.48
N GLY A 275 1.96 5.68 -10.03
CA GLY A 275 3.29 6.25 -10.30
C GLY A 275 3.75 7.08 -9.11
N TYR A 276 4.96 6.86 -8.62
CA TYR A 276 5.54 7.60 -7.51
C TYR A 276 6.99 8.01 -7.79
N ARG A 277 7.48 8.98 -7.02
CA ARG A 277 8.87 9.39 -6.99
C ARG A 277 9.49 8.98 -5.67
N ASP A 278 10.79 8.80 -5.65
CA ASP A 278 11.52 8.35 -4.45
C ASP A 278 11.35 9.31 -3.24
N ASP A 279 11.08 10.61 -3.50
CA ASP A 279 10.81 11.62 -2.46
C ASP A 279 9.39 11.54 -1.88
N GLU A 280 8.47 10.85 -2.55
CA GLU A 280 7.11 10.58 -2.08
C GLU A 280 7.03 9.33 -1.17
N LEU A 281 8.10 8.52 -1.14
CA LEU A 281 8.15 7.30 -0.35
C LEU A 281 8.52 7.62 1.10
N MET A 282 7.60 7.41 2.01
CA MET A 282 7.81 7.55 3.45
C MET A 282 8.47 6.30 4.02
N VAL A 283 9.42 6.49 4.91
CA VAL A 283 10.14 5.39 5.57
C VAL A 283 9.20 4.64 6.52
N MET A 284 9.24 3.30 6.47
CA MET A 284 8.49 2.46 7.41
C MET A 284 9.17 2.46 8.79
N PRO A 285 8.40 2.57 9.87
CA PRO A 285 8.92 2.38 11.21
C PRO A 285 9.47 0.97 11.41
N ALA A 286 10.58 0.83 12.11
CA ALA A 286 11.14 -0.46 12.45
C ALA A 286 10.37 -1.09 13.62
N TYR A 287 9.52 -2.07 13.38
CA TYR A 287 8.71 -2.76 14.40
C TYR A 287 9.06 -4.25 14.58
N SER A 288 9.80 -4.83 13.65
CA SER A 288 10.34 -6.19 13.77
C SER A 288 11.58 -6.34 12.89
N ARG A 289 12.66 -6.85 13.45
CA ARG A 289 13.90 -7.07 12.68
C ARG A 289 13.74 -8.08 11.54
N ARG A 290 12.80 -9.05 11.67
CA ARG A 290 12.58 -10.09 10.66
C ARG A 290 11.72 -9.63 9.49
N HIS A 291 10.75 -8.74 9.73
CA HIS A 291 9.73 -8.42 8.74
C HIS A 291 9.92 -7.05 8.09
N VAL A 292 10.70 -6.14 8.70
CA VAL A 292 10.95 -4.80 8.14
C VAL A 292 11.53 -4.86 6.73
N ALA A 293 12.37 -5.86 6.43
CA ALA A 293 12.96 -6.02 5.11
C ALA A 293 11.92 -6.26 3.99
N LEU A 294 10.72 -6.79 4.33
CA LEU A 294 9.65 -7.03 3.38
C LEU A 294 8.99 -5.74 2.87
N PHE A 295 9.21 -4.61 3.54
CA PHE A 295 8.59 -3.33 3.22
C PHE A 295 9.65 -2.32 2.76
N ALA A 296 9.42 -1.74 1.59
CA ALA A 296 10.29 -0.71 1.03
C ALA A 296 9.93 0.69 1.58
N GLY A 297 8.68 0.90 1.96
CA GLY A 297 8.19 2.18 2.45
C GLY A 297 6.67 2.28 2.37
N CYS A 298 6.15 3.49 2.51
CA CYS A 298 4.73 3.75 2.42
C CYS A 298 4.48 5.00 1.55
N LEU A 299 3.48 4.92 0.68
CA LEU A 299 3.02 6.03 -0.15
C LEU A 299 1.77 6.63 0.49
N GLY A 300 1.78 7.95 0.69
CA GLY A 300 0.59 8.68 1.13
C GLY A 300 -0.48 8.68 0.03
N ASN A 301 -1.73 8.50 0.43
CA ASN A 301 -2.87 8.55 -0.49
C ASN A 301 -3.84 9.62 0.02
N ASP A 302 -3.87 10.79 -0.59
CA ASP A 302 -4.59 12.02 -0.16
C ASP A 302 -5.96 11.72 0.51
N GLY A 303 -5.96 11.72 1.86
CA GLY A 303 -7.18 11.49 2.66
C GLY A 303 -7.70 10.05 2.72
N ARG A 304 -7.01 9.08 2.13
CA ARG A 304 -7.30 7.65 2.14
C ARG A 304 -6.19 6.88 2.86
N ASP A 305 -6.41 5.58 3.08
CA ASP A 305 -5.40 4.69 3.64
C ASP A 305 -4.12 4.71 2.82
N SER A 306 -2.99 4.81 3.48
CA SER A 306 -1.69 4.80 2.84
C SER A 306 -1.40 3.43 2.19
N ILE A 307 -0.62 3.42 1.12
CA ILE A 307 -0.25 2.21 0.38
C ILE A 307 1.13 1.75 0.84
N ILE A 308 1.22 0.55 1.39
CA ILE A 308 2.50 -0.03 1.82
C ILE A 308 3.19 -0.66 0.61
N LEU A 309 4.37 -0.15 0.27
CA LEU A 309 5.18 -0.68 -0.82
C LEU A 309 6.04 -1.84 -0.31
N LEU A 310 5.86 -3.00 -0.94
CA LEU A 310 6.62 -4.22 -0.64
C LEU A 310 8.00 -4.19 -1.31
N ASN A 311 8.96 -4.86 -0.68
CA ASN A 311 10.27 -5.13 -1.25
C ASN A 311 10.25 -6.52 -1.91
N PRO A 312 10.24 -6.62 -3.24
CA PRO A 312 10.11 -7.89 -3.93
C PRO A 312 11.31 -8.79 -3.73
N ASP A 313 12.53 -8.25 -3.61
CA ASP A 313 13.74 -9.05 -3.40
C ASP A 313 13.69 -9.74 -2.04
N ALA A 314 13.32 -9.02 -0.99
CA ALA A 314 13.15 -9.59 0.35
C ALA A 314 11.99 -10.60 0.42
N LEU A 315 10.92 -10.36 -0.34
CA LEU A 315 9.80 -11.28 -0.44
C LEU A 315 10.24 -12.61 -1.08
N CYS A 316 10.94 -12.54 -2.21
CA CYS A 316 11.46 -13.73 -2.90
C CYS A 316 12.57 -14.45 -2.12
N ALA A 317 13.32 -13.74 -1.28
CA ALA A 317 14.34 -14.32 -0.40
C ALA A 317 13.77 -14.87 0.92
N ASN A 318 12.47 -14.74 1.15
CA ASN A 318 11.83 -15.30 2.35
C ASN A 318 11.91 -16.82 2.37
N GLU A 319 12.28 -17.39 3.52
CA GLU A 319 12.51 -18.83 3.69
C GLU A 319 11.32 -19.70 3.26
N HIS A 320 10.09 -19.30 3.60
CA HIS A 320 8.87 -20.03 3.21
C HIS A 320 8.62 -19.98 1.71
N ILE A 321 8.74 -18.82 1.10
CA ILE A 321 8.58 -18.66 -0.37
C ILE A 321 9.65 -19.45 -1.11
N MET A 322 10.89 -19.39 -0.63
CA MET A 322 12.00 -20.15 -1.19
C MET A 322 11.76 -21.67 -1.08
N ALA A 323 11.35 -22.15 0.09
CA ALA A 323 11.09 -23.58 0.30
C ALA A 323 9.99 -24.10 -0.65
N VAL A 324 8.87 -23.36 -0.75
CA VAL A 324 7.76 -23.72 -1.65
C VAL A 324 8.19 -23.70 -3.12
N THR A 325 8.89 -22.65 -3.55
CA THR A 325 9.31 -22.51 -4.96
C THR A 325 10.38 -23.50 -5.36
N GLN A 326 11.38 -23.76 -4.51
CA GLN A 326 12.41 -24.77 -4.76
C GLN A 326 11.82 -26.17 -4.76
N GLY A 327 10.98 -26.50 -3.79
CA GLY A 327 10.31 -27.79 -3.73
C GLY A 327 9.52 -28.12 -5.00
N HIS A 328 8.77 -27.14 -5.53
CA HIS A 328 8.06 -27.30 -6.80
C HIS A 328 9.01 -27.44 -7.99
N ARG A 329 10.10 -26.68 -8.03
CA ARG A 329 11.11 -26.78 -9.09
C ARG A 329 11.73 -28.17 -9.11
N ASP A 330 12.06 -28.72 -7.95
CA ASP A 330 12.67 -30.06 -7.86
C ASP A 330 11.69 -31.18 -8.27
N LEU A 331 10.42 -31.08 -7.84
CA LEU A 331 9.38 -32.03 -8.21
C LEU A 331 9.04 -32.06 -9.73
N TYR A 332 9.17 -30.91 -10.40
CA TYR A 332 8.77 -30.79 -11.81
C TYR A 332 9.95 -30.53 -12.76
N ARG A 333 11.18 -30.76 -12.32
CA ARG A 333 12.42 -30.52 -13.09
C ARG A 333 12.41 -31.18 -14.46
N ASP A 334 11.95 -32.43 -14.55
CA ASP A 334 11.92 -33.21 -15.81
C ASP A 334 10.89 -32.67 -16.81
N ARG A 335 9.80 -32.06 -16.34
CA ARG A 335 8.79 -31.42 -17.19
C ARG A 335 9.25 -30.07 -17.73
N ILE A 336 10.10 -29.36 -17.00
CA ILE A 336 10.64 -28.06 -17.42
C ILE A 336 11.65 -28.24 -18.57
N GLN A 337 12.42 -29.33 -18.60
CA GLN A 337 13.38 -29.58 -19.66
C GLN A 337 12.71 -29.83 -21.04
N THR A 338 11.53 -30.45 -21.08
CA THR A 338 10.76 -30.63 -22.32
C THR A 338 10.10 -29.34 -22.84
N ALA A 339 9.79 -28.37 -21.95
CA ALA A 339 9.25 -27.07 -22.32
C ALA A 339 10.35 -26.04 -22.67
N GLY A 340 11.58 -26.26 -22.19
CA GLY A 340 12.72 -25.34 -22.36
C GLY A 340 13.29 -25.27 -23.77
N ALA A 341 13.13 -26.31 -24.57
CA ALA A 341 13.62 -26.39 -25.96
C ALA A 341 12.93 -25.38 -26.93
N SER A 342 11.84 -24.75 -26.50
CA SER A 342 11.12 -23.71 -27.26
C SER A 342 11.49 -22.26 -26.85
N ARG A 343 12.34 -22.07 -25.81
CA ARG A 343 12.59 -20.77 -25.16
C ARG A 343 13.82 -19.99 -25.65
N GLU A 344 14.67 -20.55 -26.51
CA GLU A 344 15.93 -19.90 -26.92
C GLU A 344 15.81 -18.86 -28.04
N ARG A 345 14.61 -18.42 -28.42
CA ARG A 345 14.45 -17.25 -29.27
C ARG A 345 14.11 -16.04 -28.39
N GLY A 346 15.14 -15.43 -27.83
CA GLY A 346 15.04 -14.21 -27.01
C GLY A 346 14.54 -13.02 -27.82
N GLY A 347 13.23 -12.93 -28.02
CA GLY A 347 12.56 -11.71 -28.46
C GLY A 347 12.43 -10.73 -27.28
N ALA A 348 12.47 -9.43 -27.58
CA ALA A 348 12.18 -8.41 -26.59
C ALA A 348 10.76 -8.65 -26.02
N ARG A 349 10.65 -8.75 -24.70
CA ARG A 349 9.35 -8.92 -24.03
C ARG A 349 8.82 -7.56 -23.63
N GLU A 350 7.57 -7.31 -23.91
CA GLU A 350 6.89 -6.08 -23.55
C GLU A 350 5.67 -6.37 -22.67
N THR A 351 5.42 -5.52 -21.69
CA THR A 351 4.30 -5.64 -20.75
C THR A 351 3.15 -4.75 -21.19
N TYR A 352 1.96 -5.32 -21.22
CA TYR A 352 0.72 -4.66 -21.64
C TYR A 352 -0.31 -4.73 -20.51
N VAL A 353 -1.06 -3.65 -20.37
CA VAL A 353 -2.30 -3.61 -19.59
C VAL A 353 -3.44 -3.94 -20.53
N THR A 354 -4.23 -4.95 -20.20
CA THR A 354 -5.42 -5.31 -20.98
C THR A 354 -6.66 -4.69 -20.33
N PHE A 355 -7.50 -4.12 -21.16
CA PHE A 355 -8.73 -3.45 -20.74
C PHE A 355 -9.86 -3.71 -21.73
N ARG A 356 -11.09 -3.46 -21.29
CA ARG A 356 -12.28 -3.57 -22.14
C ARG A 356 -12.79 -2.21 -22.53
N LEU A 357 -13.17 -2.09 -23.79
CA LEU A 357 -13.91 -0.98 -24.35
C LEU A 357 -14.77 -1.53 -25.50
N GLY A 358 -15.83 -2.26 -25.14
CA GLY A 358 -16.58 -3.10 -26.06
C GLY A 358 -15.81 -4.35 -26.47
N HIS A 359 -14.53 -4.21 -26.81
CA HIS A 359 -13.60 -5.29 -27.17
C HIS A 359 -12.43 -5.36 -26.19
N LEU A 360 -11.68 -6.47 -26.24
CA LEU A 360 -10.46 -6.63 -25.45
C LEU A 360 -9.29 -5.91 -26.12
N LEU A 361 -8.75 -4.91 -25.48
CA LEU A 361 -7.67 -4.07 -25.97
C LEU A 361 -6.45 -4.18 -25.03
N GLY A 362 -5.27 -3.94 -25.60
CA GLY A 362 -4.02 -3.89 -24.86
C GLY A 362 -3.24 -2.62 -25.15
N VAL A 363 -2.69 -2.02 -24.13
CA VAL A 363 -1.81 -0.86 -24.21
C VAL A 363 -0.48 -1.16 -23.54
N ARG A 364 0.62 -0.70 -24.12
CA ARG A 364 1.94 -0.81 -23.49
C ARG A 364 1.93 -0.07 -22.16
N ILE A 365 2.41 -0.74 -21.12
CA ILE A 365 2.39 -0.17 -19.78
C ILE A 365 3.19 1.14 -19.69
N GLY A 366 4.26 1.26 -20.46
CA GLY A 366 5.08 2.49 -20.53
C GLY A 366 4.34 3.73 -21.08
N GLN A 367 3.18 3.55 -21.75
CA GLN A 367 2.33 4.64 -22.23
C GLN A 367 1.33 5.11 -21.16
N LEU A 368 1.13 4.33 -20.10
CA LEU A 368 0.26 4.69 -18.98
C LEU A 368 1.08 5.37 -17.89
N ARG A 369 0.54 6.41 -17.29
CA ARG A 369 1.07 6.99 -16.05
C ARG A 369 0.49 6.33 -14.82
N GLU A 370 -0.82 6.15 -14.84
CA GLU A 370 -1.60 5.64 -13.72
C GLU A 370 -2.91 5.04 -14.24
N VAL A 371 -3.51 4.15 -13.45
CA VAL A 371 -4.88 3.66 -13.63
C VAL A 371 -5.62 3.86 -12.33
N ILE A 372 -6.74 4.55 -12.36
CA ILE A 372 -7.57 4.85 -11.19
C ILE A 372 -9.01 4.37 -11.39
N ASP A 373 -9.74 4.24 -10.28
CA ASP A 373 -11.19 4.00 -10.32
C ASP A 373 -11.91 5.19 -10.96
N TYR A 374 -13.04 4.91 -11.61
CA TYR A 374 -13.89 5.98 -12.08
C TYR A 374 -14.42 6.78 -10.89
N SER A 375 -14.29 8.11 -10.97
CA SER A 375 -14.73 9.01 -9.90
C SER A 375 -15.96 9.79 -10.32
N SER A 376 -16.91 9.94 -9.41
CA SER A 376 -18.05 10.85 -9.58
C SER A 376 -17.70 12.34 -9.39
N GLU A 377 -16.47 12.64 -8.97
CA GLU A 377 -15.97 14.02 -8.73
C GLU A 377 -15.54 14.75 -10.01
N ILE A 378 -15.89 14.21 -11.18
CA ILE A 378 -15.60 14.85 -12.46
C ILE A 378 -16.50 16.07 -12.63
N VAL A 379 -15.89 17.25 -12.71
CA VAL A 379 -16.56 18.53 -12.93
C VAL A 379 -16.79 18.75 -14.42
N LYS A 380 -18.04 18.86 -14.83
CA LYS A 380 -18.39 19.13 -16.24
C LYS A 380 -17.89 20.52 -16.68
N THR A 381 -17.25 20.58 -17.83
CA THR A 381 -16.76 21.82 -18.43
C THR A 381 -17.80 22.35 -19.43
N PRO A 382 -18.39 23.52 -19.20
CA PRO A 382 -19.33 24.11 -20.16
C PRO A 382 -18.67 24.37 -21.51
N GLY A 383 -19.38 24.08 -22.63
CA GLY A 383 -18.87 24.30 -23.98
C GLY A 383 -17.84 23.27 -24.46
N ALA A 384 -17.53 22.26 -23.69
CA ALA A 384 -16.60 21.19 -24.10
C ALA A 384 -17.26 20.24 -25.12
N PRO A 385 -16.48 19.61 -26.04
CA PRO A 385 -16.97 18.58 -26.95
C PRO A 385 -17.68 17.43 -26.21
N VAL A 386 -18.63 16.76 -26.88
CA VAL A 386 -19.46 15.68 -26.25
C VAL A 386 -18.66 14.56 -25.67
N PHE A 387 -17.47 14.27 -26.21
CA PHE A 387 -16.58 13.23 -25.71
C PHE A 387 -15.75 13.67 -24.50
N VAL A 388 -15.77 14.95 -24.10
CA VAL A 388 -15.11 15.44 -22.89
C VAL A 388 -16.11 15.34 -21.73
N ARG A 389 -15.88 14.42 -20.81
CA ARG A 389 -16.73 14.28 -19.60
C ARG A 389 -16.59 15.42 -18.63
N GLY A 390 -15.40 16.04 -18.59
CA GLY A 390 -15.07 17.14 -17.71
C GLY A 390 -13.63 17.10 -17.24
N VAL A 391 -13.39 17.72 -16.10
CA VAL A 391 -12.07 17.81 -15.47
C VAL A 391 -12.10 17.14 -14.10
N LEU A 392 -11.09 16.35 -13.81
CA LEU A 392 -10.87 15.71 -12.52
C LEU A 392 -9.63 16.31 -11.84
N HIS A 393 -9.76 16.69 -10.58
CA HIS A 393 -8.63 17.10 -9.76
C HIS A 393 -7.96 15.86 -9.15
N LEU A 394 -6.71 15.59 -9.52
CA LEU A 394 -5.94 14.46 -9.03
C LEU A 394 -4.57 14.93 -8.55
N ARG A 395 -4.25 14.73 -7.24
CA ARG A 395 -2.93 15.02 -6.66
C ARG A 395 -2.37 16.40 -7.03
N ARG A 396 -3.21 17.46 -6.89
CA ARG A 396 -2.88 18.87 -7.21
C ARG A 396 -2.71 19.18 -8.71
N GLU A 397 -3.13 18.28 -9.59
CA GLU A 397 -3.13 18.47 -11.03
C GLU A 397 -4.55 18.35 -11.58
N LEU A 398 -4.83 19.07 -12.67
CA LEU A 398 -6.09 18.99 -13.39
C LEU A 398 -5.93 18.01 -14.55
N LEU A 399 -6.86 17.09 -14.67
CA LEU A 399 -6.87 16.03 -15.67
C LEU A 399 -8.12 16.15 -16.53
N THR A 400 -7.98 16.29 -17.83
CA THR A 400 -9.13 16.26 -18.76
C THR A 400 -9.61 14.82 -18.93
N VAL A 401 -10.86 14.54 -18.60
CA VAL A 401 -11.45 13.20 -18.67
C VAL A 401 -12.21 13.04 -19.99
N ILE A 402 -11.80 12.05 -20.76
CA ILE A 402 -12.30 11.73 -22.10
C ILE A 402 -13.16 10.47 -22.05
N ASP A 403 -14.37 10.57 -22.57
CA ASP A 403 -15.25 9.45 -22.85
C ASP A 403 -14.86 8.84 -24.20
N VAL A 404 -14.10 7.76 -24.16
CA VAL A 404 -13.62 7.10 -25.38
C VAL A 404 -14.78 6.48 -26.18
N ARG A 405 -15.86 6.00 -25.50
CA ARG A 405 -17.04 5.49 -26.18
C ARG A 405 -17.76 6.60 -26.96
N ALA A 406 -17.98 7.75 -26.34
CA ALA A 406 -18.60 8.90 -26.98
C ALA A 406 -17.76 9.42 -28.17
N MET A 407 -16.42 9.44 -28.02
CA MET A 407 -15.49 9.86 -29.07
C MET A 407 -15.60 8.98 -30.34
N TYR A 408 -15.86 7.68 -30.15
CA TYR A 408 -15.98 6.74 -31.25
C TYR A 408 -17.43 6.38 -31.63
N GLY A 409 -18.42 7.09 -31.08
CA GLY A 409 -19.83 6.85 -31.38
C GLY A 409 -20.32 5.47 -30.93
N MET A 410 -19.70 4.89 -29.91
CA MET A 410 -20.12 3.63 -29.31
C MET A 410 -21.33 3.84 -28.36
N PRO A 411 -22.10 2.81 -28.07
CA PRO A 411 -23.14 2.89 -27.04
C PRO A 411 -22.60 3.42 -25.71
N PRO A 412 -23.35 4.23 -24.98
CA PRO A 412 -22.92 4.77 -23.69
C PRO A 412 -22.66 3.64 -22.69
N TYR A 413 -21.95 3.95 -21.61
CA TYR A 413 -21.73 3.01 -20.52
C TYR A 413 -23.06 2.66 -19.84
N GLU A 414 -23.33 1.37 -19.70
CA GLU A 414 -24.50 0.88 -18.96
C GLU A 414 -24.28 1.00 -17.45
N ASP A 415 -23.06 0.70 -17.00
CA ASP A 415 -22.63 0.77 -15.61
C ASP A 415 -21.19 1.31 -15.55
N LEU A 416 -20.95 2.20 -14.58
CA LEU A 416 -19.65 2.82 -14.33
C LEU A 416 -18.97 2.27 -13.07
N THR A 417 -19.56 1.32 -12.38
CA THR A 417 -19.00 0.76 -11.12
C THR A 417 -17.68 0.04 -11.34
N GLN A 418 -17.53 -0.62 -12.49
CA GLN A 418 -16.29 -1.30 -12.90
C GLN A 418 -15.37 -0.44 -13.77
N ALA A 419 -15.86 0.74 -14.17
CA ALA A 419 -15.12 1.60 -15.07
C ALA A 419 -13.83 2.12 -14.41
N LYS A 420 -12.80 2.26 -15.23
CA LYS A 420 -11.49 2.79 -14.83
C LYS A 420 -11.13 3.98 -15.70
N ILE A 421 -10.23 4.81 -15.19
CA ILE A 421 -9.64 5.92 -15.94
C ILE A 421 -8.16 5.60 -16.15
N LEU A 422 -7.77 5.45 -17.42
CA LEU A 422 -6.38 5.30 -17.82
C LEU A 422 -5.77 6.70 -17.98
N ILE A 423 -4.80 7.03 -17.15
CA ILE A 423 -4.11 8.33 -17.19
C ILE A 423 -2.91 8.22 -18.10
N VAL A 424 -2.89 9.06 -19.11
CA VAL A 424 -1.84 9.16 -20.10
C VAL A 424 -1.28 10.59 -20.16
N GLU A 425 -0.03 10.73 -20.57
CA GLU A 425 0.56 12.02 -20.85
C GLU A 425 1.01 12.08 -22.29
N HIS A 426 0.57 13.12 -23.00
CA HIS A 426 0.97 13.38 -24.36
C HIS A 426 1.31 14.87 -24.52
N ARG A 427 2.52 15.17 -24.99
CA ARG A 427 3.02 16.56 -25.23
C ARG A 427 2.91 17.48 -24.00
N GLY A 428 3.07 16.92 -22.78
CA GLY A 428 2.99 17.67 -21.53
C GLY A 428 1.57 17.88 -20.99
N GLU A 429 0.55 17.45 -21.71
CA GLU A 429 -0.84 17.44 -21.25
C GLU A 429 -1.26 16.06 -20.76
N LYS A 430 -2.14 16.03 -19.76
CA LYS A 430 -2.64 14.81 -19.14
C LYS A 430 -4.09 14.58 -19.48
N TYR A 431 -4.37 13.36 -19.94
CA TYR A 431 -5.70 12.90 -20.30
C TYR A 431 -6.07 11.67 -19.47
N GLY A 432 -7.31 11.62 -19.01
CA GLY A 432 -7.92 10.44 -18.39
C GLY A 432 -8.88 9.80 -19.38
N LEU A 433 -8.57 8.60 -19.84
CA LEU A 433 -9.39 7.86 -20.80
C LEU A 433 -10.30 6.91 -20.03
N VAL A 434 -11.61 7.09 -20.12
CA VAL A 434 -12.59 6.20 -19.46
C VAL A 434 -12.70 4.90 -20.25
N VAL A 435 -12.55 3.77 -19.57
CA VAL A 435 -12.69 2.41 -20.11
C VAL A 435 -13.65 1.59 -19.28
N ASP A 436 -14.23 0.51 -19.84
CA ASP A 436 -15.25 -0.32 -19.17
C ASP A 436 -14.69 -1.04 -17.95
N ALA A 437 -13.51 -1.64 -18.09
CA ALA A 437 -12.79 -2.35 -17.03
C ALA A 437 -11.33 -2.56 -17.43
N VAL A 438 -10.45 -2.69 -16.45
CA VAL A 438 -9.08 -3.20 -16.64
C VAL A 438 -9.06 -4.66 -16.22
N ASP A 439 -8.59 -5.54 -17.12
CA ASP A 439 -8.65 -6.98 -16.89
C ASP A 439 -7.37 -7.55 -16.29
N ASN A 440 -6.24 -7.39 -16.98
CA ASN A 440 -4.99 -8.07 -16.61
C ASN A 440 -3.76 -7.26 -17.02
N ILE A 441 -2.61 -7.65 -16.48
CA ILE A 441 -1.30 -7.24 -16.98
C ILE A 441 -0.64 -8.47 -17.56
N VAL A 442 -0.24 -8.39 -18.83
CA VAL A 442 0.33 -9.52 -19.57
C VAL A 442 1.66 -9.14 -20.20
N THR A 443 2.62 -10.05 -20.15
CA THR A 443 3.90 -9.89 -20.85
C THR A 443 3.87 -10.68 -22.15
N ILE A 444 4.11 -10.00 -23.26
CA ILE A 444 4.00 -10.51 -24.61
C ILE A 444 5.38 -10.49 -25.27
N ASP A 445 5.72 -11.58 -25.96
CA ASP A 445 6.92 -11.62 -26.82
C ASP A 445 6.67 -10.78 -28.09
N ALA A 446 7.58 -9.91 -28.43
CA ALA A 446 7.50 -9.10 -29.64
C ALA A 446 7.28 -9.93 -30.92
N ALA A 447 7.82 -11.14 -30.93
CA ALA A 447 7.67 -12.06 -32.07
C ALA A 447 6.25 -12.67 -32.21
N SER A 448 5.41 -12.60 -31.17
CA SER A 448 4.02 -13.08 -31.21
C SER A 448 3.01 -12.06 -31.71
N ARG A 449 3.47 -10.85 -32.05
CA ARG A 449 2.62 -9.80 -32.60
C ARG A 449 2.35 -10.02 -34.07
N ILE A 450 1.10 -9.89 -34.46
CA ILE A 450 0.62 -10.06 -35.82
C ILE A 450 0.08 -8.71 -36.31
N PRO A 451 0.49 -8.19 -37.47
CA PRO A 451 -0.07 -6.97 -38.01
C PRO A 451 -1.56 -7.16 -38.32
N VAL A 452 -2.38 -6.19 -37.91
CA VAL A 452 -3.82 -6.22 -38.20
C VAL A 452 -4.06 -5.89 -39.68
N PRO A 453 -4.79 -6.74 -40.43
CA PRO A 453 -5.11 -6.47 -41.85
C PRO A 453 -5.88 -5.15 -42.01
N ALA A 454 -5.47 -4.31 -42.94
CA ALA A 454 -6.08 -3.00 -43.20
C ALA A 454 -7.60 -3.06 -43.52
N MET A 455 -8.09 -4.20 -43.94
CA MET A 455 -9.52 -4.42 -44.19
C MET A 455 -10.32 -4.47 -42.88
N LEU A 456 -9.77 -5.07 -41.81
CA LEU A 456 -10.40 -5.12 -40.49
C LEU A 456 -10.38 -3.75 -39.81
N THR A 457 -9.29 -2.99 -39.96
CA THR A 457 -9.19 -1.65 -39.39
C THR A 457 -10.18 -0.67 -40.02
N ARG A 458 -10.55 -0.85 -41.31
CA ARG A 458 -11.57 -0.07 -41.99
C ARG A 458 -13.01 -0.45 -41.59
N GLN A 459 -13.26 -1.71 -41.26
CA GLN A 459 -14.59 -2.18 -40.86
C GLN A 459 -14.95 -1.81 -39.41
N LEU A 460 -13.96 -1.55 -38.55
CA LEU A 460 -14.18 -1.13 -37.17
C LEU A 460 -14.80 0.25 -37.03
N GLY A 461 -15.22 0.92 -38.10
CA GLY A 461 -16.00 2.16 -38.12
C GLY A 461 -15.36 3.34 -37.35
N ASN A 462 -15.71 4.58 -37.71
CA ASN A 462 -15.40 5.80 -36.98
C ASN A 462 -13.91 6.04 -36.59
N GLY A 463 -12.96 5.45 -37.32
CA GLY A 463 -11.53 5.75 -37.17
C GLY A 463 -10.78 5.02 -36.06
N TRP A 464 -11.39 4.01 -35.40
CA TRP A 464 -10.70 3.12 -34.46
C TRP A 464 -9.46 2.46 -35.09
N GLY A 465 -9.56 2.09 -36.36
CA GLY A 465 -8.53 1.36 -37.08
C GLY A 465 -7.16 2.03 -37.15
N ASN A 466 -7.09 3.35 -37.05
CA ASN A 466 -5.84 4.08 -37.25
C ASN A 466 -4.85 3.92 -36.06
N GLY A 467 -5.33 3.53 -34.88
CA GLY A 467 -4.49 3.29 -33.69
C GLY A 467 -4.22 1.82 -33.39
N MET A 468 -4.87 0.88 -34.11
CA MET A 468 -4.74 -0.57 -33.92
C MET A 468 -3.90 -1.18 -35.03
N THR A 469 -2.60 -1.27 -34.81
CA THR A 469 -1.68 -1.75 -35.84
C THR A 469 -1.31 -3.24 -35.68
N GLU A 470 -1.42 -3.74 -34.47
CA GLU A 470 -0.98 -5.09 -34.10
C GLU A 470 -2.02 -5.83 -33.26
N ALA A 471 -2.02 -7.12 -33.34
CA ALA A 471 -2.83 -8.01 -32.50
C ALA A 471 -1.99 -9.17 -32.00
N VAL A 472 -2.42 -9.77 -30.87
CA VAL A 472 -1.80 -10.98 -30.29
C VAL A 472 -2.88 -11.97 -29.93
N GLU A 473 -2.67 -13.22 -30.24
CA GLU A 473 -3.56 -14.30 -29.80
C GLU A 473 -3.16 -14.74 -28.38
N LEU A 474 -4.07 -14.57 -27.43
CA LEU A 474 -3.88 -15.02 -26.05
C LEU A 474 -4.53 -16.39 -25.87
N PRO A 475 -3.76 -17.44 -25.53
CA PRO A 475 -4.30 -18.80 -25.34
C PRO A 475 -5.45 -18.80 -24.33
N GLY A 476 -6.64 -19.28 -24.76
CA GLY A 476 -7.84 -19.36 -23.93
C GLY A 476 -8.55 -18.05 -23.63
N ARG A 477 -8.08 -16.90 -24.17
CA ARG A 477 -8.66 -15.57 -23.93
C ARG A 477 -9.06 -14.82 -25.20
N GLY A 478 -8.74 -15.35 -26.36
CA GLY A 478 -9.04 -14.72 -27.65
C GLY A 478 -7.97 -13.74 -28.12
N THR A 479 -8.34 -12.93 -29.13
CA THR A 479 -7.42 -11.99 -29.76
C THR A 479 -7.39 -10.66 -29.00
N LEU A 480 -6.21 -10.25 -28.58
CA LEU A 480 -5.92 -8.96 -27.97
C LEU A 480 -5.50 -7.98 -29.06
N MET A 481 -6.25 -6.91 -29.26
CA MET A 481 -5.88 -5.81 -30.15
C MET A 481 -5.00 -4.83 -29.43
N LEU A 482 -3.82 -4.52 -29.97
CA LEU A 482 -2.89 -3.57 -29.36
C LEU A 482 -3.18 -2.15 -29.91
N ILE A 483 -3.34 -1.21 -28.95
CA ILE A 483 -3.61 0.20 -29.28
C ILE A 483 -2.43 1.09 -28.86
N ASP A 484 -2.11 2.06 -29.70
CA ASP A 484 -1.17 3.13 -29.37
C ASP A 484 -1.91 4.35 -28.82
N LEU A 485 -1.72 4.63 -27.54
CA LEU A 485 -2.37 5.76 -26.88
C LEU A 485 -1.87 7.12 -27.38
N ALA A 486 -0.67 7.23 -27.91
CA ALA A 486 -0.20 8.47 -28.50
C ALA A 486 -1.08 8.90 -29.68
N THR A 487 -1.41 7.96 -30.58
CA THR A 487 -2.32 8.18 -31.69
C THR A 487 -3.73 8.56 -31.22
N LEU A 488 -4.21 7.97 -30.13
CA LEU A 488 -5.51 8.31 -29.55
C LEU A 488 -5.51 9.73 -28.99
N CYS A 489 -4.46 10.11 -28.23
CA CYS A 489 -4.32 11.46 -27.69
C CYS A 489 -4.20 12.54 -28.78
N GLU A 490 -3.51 12.26 -29.89
CA GLU A 490 -3.45 13.18 -31.05
C GLU A 490 -4.83 13.46 -31.64
N ARG A 491 -5.66 12.43 -31.71
CA ARG A 491 -7.07 12.60 -32.18
C ARG A 491 -7.90 13.42 -31.19
N VAL A 492 -7.73 13.20 -29.89
CA VAL A 492 -8.40 14.02 -28.87
C VAL A 492 -8.03 15.48 -29.05
N ALA A 493 -6.74 15.78 -29.21
CA ALA A 493 -6.24 17.12 -29.39
C ALA A 493 -6.77 17.75 -30.69
N SER A 494 -6.82 17.00 -31.81
CA SER A 494 -7.36 17.47 -33.09
C SER A 494 -8.86 17.72 -33.01
N ALA A 495 -9.64 16.81 -32.45
CA ALA A 495 -11.09 16.96 -32.30
C ALA A 495 -11.47 18.07 -31.33
N ALA A 496 -10.64 18.38 -30.33
CA ALA A 496 -10.83 19.53 -29.45
C ALA A 496 -10.50 20.87 -30.12
N ALA A 497 -9.65 20.88 -31.15
CA ALA A 497 -9.31 22.08 -31.92
C ALA A 497 -10.35 22.43 -33.01
N GLU A 498 -11.16 21.46 -33.44
CA GLU A 498 -12.22 21.61 -34.44
C GLU A 498 -13.60 21.97 -33.83
N ALA A 499 -13.75 21.83 -32.50
CA ALA A 499 -14.98 22.10 -31.75
C ALA A 499 -14.97 23.50 -31.13
#